data_69cac56ea8922640f53959164b1332c6
#
_entry.id   69cac56ea8922640f53959164b1332c6
#
_cell.length_a   1.000
_cell.length_b   1.000
_cell.length_c   1.000
_cell.angle_alpha   90.00
_cell.angle_beta   90.00
_cell.angle_gamma   90.00
#
_symmetry.space_group_name_H-M   'P 1'
#
loop_
_entity.id
_entity.type
_entity.pdbx_description
1 polymer ?
#
loop_
_entity_poly.entity_id
_entity_poly.type
_entity_poly.pdbx_seq_one_letter_code
_entity_poly.pdbx_strand_id
1 'polypeptide(L)'
;MKSRKKRLREVYVWELPVRIYHWVNALCIVILCVTGFIIADPPAIMSASEAYFSYWFGVVRFIHFVTAFVFFFNFVFRLYWGFVGNRYARWNNFIPLKKSQWKEVLEVIKVDILMIKNKPVDSIGHNALASLIYFGTFWAFLLQSITGFGLYAKMSQSFFPQLFAWTVPLMGGDLMARQIHHFLMWFFILF
;
A
#
# COMPACT_ATOMS: atom_id res chain seq x y z
N MET A 1 43.00 21.48 21.55
CA MET A 1 42.18 20.80 20.53
C MET A 1 40.79 21.46 20.51
N LYS A 2 40.47 22.29 19.51
CA LYS A 2 39.14 22.94 19.40
C LYS A 2 38.15 21.90 18.89
N SER A 3 37.19 21.48 19.73
CA SER A 3 36.04 20.67 19.32
C SER A 3 35.29 21.40 18.22
N ARG A 4 35.31 20.86 17.01
CA ARG A 4 34.54 21.37 15.87
C ARG A 4 33.08 21.02 16.13
N LYS A 5 32.30 21.97 16.69
CA LYS A 5 30.83 21.80 16.85
C LYS A 5 30.24 21.45 15.48
N LYS A 6 29.78 20.21 15.32
CA LYS A 6 29.06 19.75 14.12
C LYS A 6 27.82 20.64 14.01
N ARG A 7 27.73 21.54 13.02
CA ARG A 7 26.54 22.35 12.77
C ARG A 7 25.45 21.40 12.29
N LEU A 8 24.44 21.17 13.11
CA LEU A 8 23.23 20.47 12.71
C LEU A 8 22.50 21.35 11.68
N ARG A 9 22.09 20.74 10.57
CA ARG A 9 21.30 21.39 9.54
C ARG A 9 19.93 20.71 9.50
N GLU A 10 18.88 21.50 9.67
CA GLU A 10 17.52 21.01 9.47
C GLU A 10 17.27 20.71 7.99
N VAL A 11 16.62 19.57 7.73
CA VAL A 11 16.29 19.12 6.38
C VAL A 11 14.81 18.73 6.33
N TYR A 12 14.07 19.33 5.39
CA TYR A 12 12.67 19.00 5.14
C TYR A 12 12.58 17.71 4.30
N VAL A 13 12.42 16.57 4.98
CA VAL A 13 12.43 15.23 4.36
C VAL A 13 11.04 14.89 3.81
N TRP A 14 9.99 15.02 4.64
CA TRP A 14 8.63 14.61 4.30
C TRP A 14 7.79 15.80 3.89
N GLU A 15 7.62 15.99 2.59
CA GLU A 15 6.76 17.04 2.02
C GLU A 15 5.29 16.80 2.40
N LEU A 16 4.54 17.90 2.49
CA LEU A 16 3.11 17.83 2.83
C LEU A 16 2.30 16.83 1.98
N PRO A 17 2.47 16.77 0.65
CA PRO A 17 1.78 15.78 -0.19
C PRO A 17 2.09 14.34 0.19
N VAL A 18 3.34 14.02 0.58
CA VAL A 18 3.72 12.67 1.03
C VAL A 18 3.04 12.33 2.35
N ARG A 19 2.93 13.29 3.26
CA ARG A 19 2.24 13.12 4.55
C ARG A 19 0.74 12.91 4.38
N ILE A 20 0.09 13.71 3.51
CA ILE A 20 -1.33 13.55 3.18
C ILE A 20 -1.56 12.18 2.54
N TYR A 21 -0.76 11.80 1.55
CA TYR A 21 -0.81 10.48 0.93
C TYR A 21 -0.77 9.36 1.98
N HIS A 22 0.17 9.43 2.91
CA HIS A 22 0.35 8.40 3.94
C HIS A 22 -0.91 8.24 4.80
N TRP A 23 -1.48 9.32 5.33
CA TRP A 23 -2.64 9.25 6.19
C TRP A 23 -3.92 8.83 5.47
N VAL A 24 -4.13 9.33 4.24
CA VAL A 24 -5.25 8.88 3.40
C VAL A 24 -5.11 7.39 3.11
N ASN A 25 -3.90 6.94 2.77
CA ASN A 25 -3.62 5.54 2.48
C ASN A 25 -3.89 4.63 3.70
N ALA A 26 -3.40 5.01 4.87
CA ALA A 26 -3.62 4.27 6.11
C ALA A 26 -5.11 4.15 6.44
N LEU A 27 -5.87 5.25 6.34
CA LEU A 27 -7.31 5.23 6.56
C LEU A 27 -8.03 4.34 5.55
N CYS A 28 -7.69 4.44 4.26
CA CYS A 28 -8.26 3.57 3.23
C CYS A 28 -7.99 2.09 3.51
N ILE A 29 -6.77 1.72 3.89
CA ILE A 29 -6.42 0.33 4.21
C ILE A 29 -7.30 -0.19 5.35
N VAL A 30 -7.45 0.55 6.44
CA VAL A 30 -8.30 0.15 7.57
C VAL A 30 -9.74 -0.08 7.12
N ILE A 31 -10.33 0.87 6.40
CA ILE A 31 -11.71 0.75 5.92
C ILE A 31 -11.85 -0.43 4.95
N LEU A 32 -10.92 -0.60 4.01
CA LEU A 32 -10.95 -1.68 3.03
C LEU A 32 -10.77 -3.05 3.68
N CYS A 33 -9.90 -3.19 4.68
CA CYS A 33 -9.76 -4.43 5.43
C CYS A 33 -11.04 -4.79 6.18
N VAL A 34 -11.61 -3.87 6.95
CA VAL A 34 -12.86 -4.12 7.71
C VAL A 34 -14.01 -4.48 6.77
N THR A 35 -14.23 -3.68 5.73
CA THR A 35 -15.32 -3.94 4.77
C THR A 35 -15.05 -5.20 3.94
N GLY A 36 -13.79 -5.48 3.61
CA GLY A 36 -13.37 -6.68 2.89
C GLY A 36 -13.65 -7.97 3.68
N PHE A 37 -13.38 -7.99 4.98
CA PHE A 37 -13.75 -9.12 5.86
C PHE A 37 -15.26 -9.33 5.88
N ILE A 38 -16.04 -8.28 6.07
CA ILE A 38 -17.51 -8.37 6.08
C ILE A 38 -18.05 -8.85 4.72
N ILE A 39 -17.43 -8.47 3.62
CA ILE A 39 -17.83 -8.93 2.27
C ILE A 39 -17.51 -10.41 2.06
N ALA A 40 -16.36 -10.86 2.59
CA ALA A 40 -15.90 -12.22 2.42
C ALA A 40 -16.70 -13.22 3.26
N ASP A 41 -17.02 -12.85 4.50
CA ASP A 41 -17.77 -13.67 5.47
C ASP A 41 -18.79 -12.79 6.21
N PRO A 42 -19.99 -12.59 5.62
CA PRO A 42 -21.03 -11.76 6.23
C PRO A 42 -21.48 -12.31 7.58
N PRO A 43 -21.51 -11.51 8.67
CA PRO A 43 -21.98 -11.97 9.97
C PRO A 43 -23.41 -12.49 9.92
N ALA A 44 -23.67 -13.67 10.51
CA ALA A 44 -24.98 -14.33 10.50
C ALA A 44 -26.12 -13.48 11.07
N ILE A 45 -25.83 -12.64 12.08
CA ILE A 45 -26.81 -11.70 12.68
C ILE A 45 -27.31 -10.68 11.66
N MET A 46 -26.49 -10.32 10.68
CA MET A 46 -26.84 -9.34 9.65
C MET A 46 -27.50 -9.97 8.42
N SER A 47 -27.41 -11.29 8.25
CA SER A 47 -28.00 -12.02 7.13
C SER A 47 -29.47 -12.42 7.35
N ALA A 48 -30.00 -12.25 8.58
CA ALA A 48 -31.34 -12.68 8.95
C ALA A 48 -32.47 -11.74 8.48
N SER A 49 -32.16 -10.53 7.98
CA SER A 49 -33.16 -9.60 7.46
C SER A 49 -33.29 -9.70 5.94
N GLU A 50 -34.54 -9.71 5.44
CA GLU A 50 -34.75 -9.62 3.99
C GLU A 50 -34.17 -8.32 3.42
N ALA A 51 -33.59 -8.39 2.23
CA ALA A 51 -32.94 -7.25 1.54
C ALA A 51 -33.88 -6.06 1.35
N TYR A 52 -35.20 -6.29 1.35
CA TYR A 52 -36.21 -5.25 1.29
C TYR A 52 -36.21 -4.33 2.52
N PHE A 53 -35.91 -4.85 3.71
CA PHE A 53 -35.90 -4.10 4.96
C PHE A 53 -34.54 -3.56 5.37
N SER A 54 -33.46 -4.10 4.80
CA SER A 54 -32.11 -3.73 5.22
C SER A 54 -31.09 -3.87 4.09
N TYR A 55 -30.60 -2.75 3.58
CA TYR A 55 -29.55 -2.67 2.56
C TYR A 55 -28.14 -2.59 3.15
N TRP A 56 -27.94 -3.00 4.40
CA TRP A 56 -26.67 -2.85 5.10
C TRP A 56 -25.48 -3.46 4.32
N PHE A 57 -25.65 -4.64 3.72
CA PHE A 57 -24.59 -5.29 2.96
C PHE A 57 -24.27 -4.53 1.66
N GLY A 58 -25.28 -3.94 1.02
CA GLY A 58 -25.09 -3.05 -0.11
C GLY A 58 -24.33 -1.77 0.28
N VAL A 59 -24.58 -1.24 1.48
CA VAL A 59 -23.85 -0.08 2.03
C VAL A 59 -22.39 -0.45 2.30
N VAL A 60 -22.11 -1.61 2.90
CA VAL A 60 -20.73 -2.09 3.13
C VAL A 60 -19.98 -2.21 1.81
N ARG A 61 -20.59 -2.80 0.77
CA ARG A 61 -19.98 -2.92 -0.56
C ARG A 61 -19.76 -1.55 -1.20
N PHE A 62 -20.72 -0.63 -1.06
CA PHE A 62 -20.57 0.73 -1.55
C PHE A 62 -19.40 1.45 -0.89
N ILE A 63 -19.27 1.36 0.45
CA ILE A 63 -18.14 1.93 1.19
C ILE A 63 -16.82 1.33 0.69
N HIS A 64 -16.76 0.00 0.53
CA HIS A 64 -15.57 -0.69 0.03
C HIS A 64 -15.15 -0.17 -1.35
N PHE A 65 -16.09 -0.08 -2.29
CA PHE A 65 -15.77 0.35 -3.66
C PHE A 65 -15.39 1.82 -3.72
N VAL A 66 -16.11 2.71 -3.04
CA VAL A 66 -15.76 4.13 -2.99
C VAL A 66 -14.36 4.31 -2.38
N THR A 67 -14.07 3.62 -1.27
CA THR A 67 -12.76 3.68 -0.64
C THR A 67 -11.67 3.09 -1.54
N ALA A 68 -11.96 2.05 -2.33
CA ALA A 68 -11.03 1.48 -3.30
C ALA A 68 -10.65 2.49 -4.40
N PHE A 69 -11.61 3.29 -4.87
CA PHE A 69 -11.31 4.39 -5.80
C PHE A 69 -10.44 5.47 -5.15
N VAL A 70 -10.75 5.88 -3.92
CA VAL A 70 -9.93 6.86 -3.18
C VAL A 70 -8.51 6.33 -3.00
N PHE A 71 -8.36 5.08 -2.58
CA PHE A 71 -7.07 4.41 -2.42
C PHE A 71 -6.28 4.39 -3.73
N PHE A 72 -6.91 3.99 -4.84
CA PHE A 72 -6.28 3.91 -6.16
C PHE A 72 -5.79 5.28 -6.64
N PHE A 73 -6.64 6.32 -6.60
CA PHE A 73 -6.24 7.65 -7.04
C PHE A 73 -5.19 8.29 -6.12
N ASN A 74 -5.26 8.01 -4.81
CA ASN A 74 -4.21 8.41 -3.88
C ASN A 74 -2.88 7.71 -4.22
N PHE A 75 -2.92 6.44 -4.61
CA PHE A 75 -1.74 5.71 -5.08
C PHE A 75 -1.19 6.30 -6.40
N VAL A 76 -2.03 6.58 -7.38
CA VAL A 76 -1.63 7.25 -8.63
C VAL A 76 -0.98 8.61 -8.35
N PHE A 77 -1.56 9.38 -7.43
CA PHE A 77 -0.97 10.64 -6.98
C PHE A 77 0.44 10.42 -6.39
N ARG A 78 0.63 9.38 -5.58
CA ARG A 78 1.96 9.04 -5.03
C ARG A 78 2.96 8.64 -6.11
N LEU A 79 2.51 7.90 -7.13
CA LEU A 79 3.35 7.56 -8.29
C LEU A 79 3.82 8.83 -9.01
N TYR A 80 2.91 9.76 -9.26
CA TYR A 80 3.23 11.07 -9.85
C TYR A 80 4.22 11.85 -8.97
N TRP A 81 3.98 11.90 -7.66
CA TRP A 81 4.85 12.61 -6.72
C TRP A 81 6.27 12.03 -6.66
N GLY A 82 6.44 10.77 -6.99
CA GLY A 82 7.76 10.14 -7.15
C GLY A 82 8.62 10.74 -8.26
N PHE A 83 8.05 11.46 -9.21
CA PHE A 83 8.78 12.16 -10.28
C PHE A 83 9.04 13.64 -9.94
N VAL A 84 8.06 14.32 -9.34
CA VAL A 84 8.14 15.79 -9.12
C VAL A 84 8.56 16.19 -7.70
N GLY A 85 8.44 15.30 -6.73
CA GLY A 85 8.76 15.54 -5.33
C GLY A 85 10.24 15.84 -5.06
N ASN A 86 10.57 16.14 -3.81
CA ASN A 86 11.94 16.38 -3.38
C ASN A 86 12.82 15.12 -3.53
N ARG A 87 14.13 15.28 -3.33
CA ARG A 87 15.10 14.18 -3.49
C ARG A 87 14.78 12.94 -2.63
N TYR A 88 14.07 13.09 -1.50
CA TYR A 88 13.71 11.98 -0.59
C TYR A 88 12.43 11.25 -1.01
N ALA A 89 11.56 11.92 -1.76
CA ALA A 89 10.30 11.35 -2.27
C ALA A 89 10.44 10.68 -3.64
N ARG A 90 11.56 10.92 -4.35
CA ARG A 90 11.79 10.44 -5.73
C ARG A 90 12.08 8.95 -5.79
N TRP A 91 11.71 8.34 -6.91
CA TRP A 91 11.90 6.91 -7.23
C TRP A 91 13.34 6.42 -7.04
N ASN A 92 14.36 7.25 -7.32
CA ASN A 92 15.76 6.88 -7.17
C ASN A 92 16.14 6.45 -5.73
N ASN A 93 15.34 6.81 -4.74
CA ASN A 93 15.55 6.40 -3.35
C ASN A 93 14.83 5.10 -2.99
N PHE A 94 13.79 4.71 -3.76
CA PHE A 94 13.00 3.51 -3.48
C PHE A 94 13.44 2.31 -4.30
N ILE A 95 13.95 2.54 -5.52
CA ILE A 95 14.40 1.46 -6.41
C ILE A 95 15.88 1.18 -6.13
N PRO A 96 16.26 -0.02 -5.66
CA PRO A 96 17.66 -0.36 -5.32
C PRO A 96 18.47 -0.67 -6.58
N LEU A 97 18.80 0.37 -7.37
CA LEU A 97 19.54 0.24 -8.63
C LEU A 97 21.06 0.09 -8.42
N LYS A 98 21.59 0.55 -7.28
CA LYS A 98 23.04 0.59 -7.02
C LYS A 98 23.50 -0.55 -6.13
N LYS A 99 24.66 -1.14 -6.42
CA LYS A 99 25.30 -2.17 -5.57
C LYS A 99 25.55 -1.68 -4.14
N SER A 100 25.76 -0.37 -3.95
CA SER A 100 25.92 0.24 -2.61
C SER A 100 24.65 0.15 -1.77
N GLN A 101 23.46 0.30 -2.38
CA GLN A 101 22.18 0.16 -1.68
C GLN A 101 21.95 -1.27 -1.18
N TRP A 102 22.32 -2.28 -1.96
CA TRP A 102 22.24 -3.67 -1.52
C TRP A 102 23.19 -4.00 -0.38
N LYS A 103 24.42 -3.41 -0.37
CA LYS A 103 25.34 -3.53 0.77
C LYS A 103 24.73 -2.88 2.02
N GLU A 104 24.14 -1.70 1.89
CA GLU A 104 23.46 -1.01 2.99
C GLU A 104 22.27 -1.82 3.52
N VAL A 105 21.45 -2.44 2.65
CA VAL A 105 20.37 -3.36 3.05
C VAL A 105 20.92 -4.47 3.93
N LEU A 106 21.99 -5.13 3.51
CA LEU A 106 22.63 -6.20 4.29
C LEU A 106 23.21 -5.70 5.62
N GLU A 107 23.74 -4.47 5.65
CA GLU A 107 24.23 -3.86 6.89
C GLU A 107 23.08 -3.53 7.85
N VAL A 108 21.98 -2.95 7.36
CA VAL A 108 20.78 -2.69 8.16
C VAL A 108 20.22 -3.98 8.76
N ILE A 109 20.14 -5.07 7.97
CA ILE A 109 19.70 -6.37 8.47
C ILE A 109 20.62 -6.87 9.61
N LYS A 110 21.94 -6.74 9.45
CA LYS A 110 22.92 -7.18 10.47
C LYS A 110 22.90 -6.32 11.73
N VAL A 111 22.60 -5.04 11.61
CA VAL A 111 22.61 -4.07 12.73
C VAL A 111 21.26 -4.07 13.43
N ASP A 112 20.16 -3.85 12.68
CA ASP A 112 18.84 -3.54 13.25
C ASP A 112 18.00 -4.81 13.49
N ILE A 113 18.16 -5.85 12.66
CA ILE A 113 17.36 -7.08 12.78
C ILE A 113 18.13 -8.15 13.56
N LEU A 114 19.35 -8.47 13.13
CA LEU A 114 20.14 -9.54 13.72
C LEU A 114 20.97 -9.08 14.94
N MET A 115 21.08 -7.78 15.18
CA MET A 115 21.81 -7.17 16.31
C MET A 115 23.27 -7.64 16.43
N ILE A 116 23.91 -8.03 15.32
CA ILE A 116 25.28 -8.57 15.29
C ILE A 116 26.34 -7.46 15.38
N LYS A 117 26.00 -6.24 14.95
CA LYS A 117 26.88 -5.08 14.93
C LYS A 117 26.30 -3.91 15.71
N ASN A 118 27.12 -3.24 16.51
CA ASN A 118 26.71 -2.11 17.37
C ASN A 118 26.89 -0.72 16.72
N LYS A 119 27.10 -0.63 15.41
CA LYS A 119 27.25 0.66 14.73
C LYS A 119 25.93 1.03 14.06
N PRO A 120 25.28 2.15 14.47
CA PRO A 120 24.07 2.62 13.82
C PRO A 120 24.36 2.97 12.35
N VAL A 121 23.42 2.66 11.48
CA VAL A 121 23.46 3.09 10.07
C VAL A 121 22.89 4.50 9.99
N ASP A 122 23.76 5.50 9.72
CA ASP A 122 23.36 6.89 9.56
C ASP A 122 22.60 7.06 8.24
N SER A 123 21.28 7.21 8.29
CA SER A 123 20.46 7.51 7.12
C SER A 123 19.57 8.74 7.36
N ILE A 124 19.41 9.59 6.34
CA ILE A 124 18.47 10.71 6.37
C ILE A 124 17.23 10.33 5.58
N GLY A 125 16.10 10.19 6.27
CA GLY A 125 14.84 9.72 5.70
C GLY A 125 14.71 8.21 5.84
N HIS A 126 14.65 7.47 4.73
CA HIS A 126 14.59 6.00 4.75
C HIS A 126 16.00 5.41 4.64
N ASN A 127 16.27 4.34 5.38
CA ASN A 127 17.41 3.48 5.12
C ASN A 127 17.14 2.58 3.89
N ALA A 128 18.16 1.92 3.36
CA ALA A 128 18.02 1.13 2.14
C ALA A 128 17.05 -0.06 2.28
N LEU A 129 16.95 -0.66 3.47
CA LEU A 129 15.98 -1.72 3.73
C LEU A 129 14.54 -1.20 3.72
N ALA A 130 14.27 -0.08 4.41
CA ALA A 130 12.96 0.56 4.38
C ALA A 130 12.56 0.96 2.95
N SER A 131 13.49 1.49 2.16
CA SER A 131 13.25 1.83 0.75
C SER A 131 12.86 0.61 -0.08
N LEU A 132 13.53 -0.52 0.10
CA LEU A 132 13.20 -1.78 -0.57
C LEU A 132 11.81 -2.29 -0.17
N ILE A 133 11.47 -2.21 1.11
CA ILE A 133 10.15 -2.61 1.63
C ILE A 133 9.05 -1.70 1.03
N TYR A 134 9.25 -0.39 1.00
CA TYR A 134 8.30 0.53 0.34
C TYR A 134 8.16 0.25 -1.16
N PHE A 135 9.24 -0.10 -1.84
CA PHE A 135 9.16 -0.52 -3.24
C PHE A 135 8.29 -1.77 -3.42
N GLY A 136 8.47 -2.78 -2.56
CA GLY A 136 7.61 -3.96 -2.54
C GLY A 136 6.14 -3.62 -2.23
N THR A 137 5.90 -2.68 -1.30
CA THR A 137 4.55 -2.20 -0.96
C THR A 137 3.87 -1.51 -2.14
N PHE A 138 4.59 -0.76 -2.98
CA PHE A 138 4.02 -0.18 -4.21
C PHE A 138 3.51 -1.27 -5.18
N TRP A 139 4.24 -2.36 -5.33
CA TRP A 139 3.79 -3.50 -6.13
C TRP A 139 2.57 -4.18 -5.51
N ALA A 140 2.54 -4.33 -4.19
CA ALA A 140 1.38 -4.86 -3.49
C ALA A 140 0.14 -3.97 -3.68
N PHE A 141 0.27 -2.63 -3.61
CA PHE A 141 -0.82 -1.69 -3.90
C PHE A 141 -1.33 -1.81 -5.34
N LEU A 142 -0.42 -1.93 -6.30
CA LEU A 142 -0.78 -2.12 -7.70
C LEU A 142 -1.58 -3.42 -7.89
N LEU A 143 -1.07 -4.54 -7.37
CA LEU A 143 -1.73 -5.85 -7.46
C LEU A 143 -3.08 -5.85 -6.75
N GLN A 144 -3.18 -5.24 -5.55
CA GLN A 144 -4.43 -5.12 -4.81
C GLN A 144 -5.48 -4.34 -5.60
N SER A 145 -5.07 -3.24 -6.24
CA SER A 145 -5.97 -2.43 -7.08
C SER A 145 -6.43 -3.19 -8.33
N ILE A 146 -5.50 -3.83 -9.04
CA ILE A 146 -5.78 -4.61 -10.25
C ILE A 146 -6.74 -5.76 -9.95
N THR A 147 -6.49 -6.53 -8.89
CA THR A 147 -7.35 -7.66 -8.49
C THR A 147 -8.72 -7.17 -8.04
N GLY A 148 -8.77 -6.10 -7.24
CA GLY A 148 -10.01 -5.52 -6.75
C GLY A 148 -10.90 -4.99 -7.87
N PHE A 149 -10.37 -4.20 -8.80
CA PHE A 149 -11.13 -3.69 -9.94
C PHE A 149 -11.51 -4.80 -10.92
N GLY A 150 -10.67 -5.83 -11.11
CA GLY A 150 -11.02 -7.01 -11.90
C GLY A 150 -12.23 -7.75 -11.34
N LEU A 151 -12.28 -7.97 -10.03
CA LEU A 151 -13.43 -8.56 -9.36
C LEU A 151 -14.66 -7.65 -9.44
N TYR A 152 -14.49 -6.33 -9.31
CA TYR A 152 -15.57 -5.37 -9.42
C TYR A 152 -16.14 -5.29 -10.85
N ALA A 153 -15.31 -5.47 -11.88
CA ALA A 153 -15.75 -5.50 -13.29
C ALA A 153 -16.83 -6.54 -13.58
N LYS A 154 -16.88 -7.62 -12.80
CA LYS A 154 -17.93 -8.65 -12.90
C LYS A 154 -19.33 -8.14 -12.51
N MET A 155 -19.39 -7.08 -11.72
CA MET A 155 -20.64 -6.53 -11.17
C MET A 155 -20.97 -5.16 -11.75
N SER A 156 -20.02 -4.50 -12.41
CA SER A 156 -20.13 -3.15 -12.92
C SER A 156 -19.89 -3.11 -14.42
N GLN A 157 -20.82 -2.49 -15.15
CA GLN A 157 -20.68 -2.22 -16.58
C GLN A 157 -19.96 -0.88 -16.86
N SER A 158 -19.50 -0.18 -15.80
CA SER A 158 -18.79 1.09 -15.94
C SER A 158 -17.45 0.91 -16.64
N PHE A 159 -17.07 1.87 -17.46
CA PHE A 159 -15.86 1.85 -18.26
C PHE A 159 -14.59 1.56 -17.42
N PHE A 160 -14.44 2.22 -16.28
CA PHE A 160 -13.20 2.13 -15.50
C PHE A 160 -12.94 0.72 -14.93
N PRO A 161 -13.86 0.04 -14.21
CA PRO A 161 -13.64 -1.34 -13.79
C PRO A 161 -13.43 -2.30 -14.97
N GLN A 162 -14.13 -2.10 -16.08
CA GLN A 162 -14.01 -2.95 -17.26
C GLN A 162 -12.59 -2.96 -17.89
N LEU A 163 -11.80 -1.90 -17.68
CA LEU A 163 -10.38 -1.89 -18.04
C LEU A 163 -9.57 -2.99 -17.36
N PHE A 164 -10.06 -3.53 -16.25
CA PHE A 164 -9.40 -4.58 -15.44
C PHE A 164 -10.07 -5.96 -15.58
N ALA A 165 -11.10 -6.11 -16.41
CA ALA A 165 -11.85 -7.36 -16.55
C ALA A 165 -10.98 -8.56 -16.98
N TRP A 166 -9.90 -8.31 -17.71
CA TRP A 166 -8.94 -9.32 -18.15
C TRP A 166 -8.15 -9.97 -17.02
N THR A 167 -8.08 -9.35 -15.85
CA THR A 167 -7.27 -9.83 -14.72
C THR A 167 -7.82 -11.12 -14.12
N VAL A 168 -9.15 -11.25 -14.04
CA VAL A 168 -9.78 -12.43 -13.45
C VAL A 168 -9.51 -13.71 -14.26
N PRO A 169 -9.68 -13.74 -15.59
CA PRO A 169 -9.27 -14.89 -16.40
C PRO A 169 -7.78 -15.20 -16.30
N LEU A 170 -6.93 -14.16 -16.29
CA LEU A 170 -5.48 -14.34 -16.17
C LEU A 170 -5.08 -15.02 -14.84
N MET A 171 -5.80 -14.76 -13.77
CA MET A 171 -5.56 -15.36 -12.45
C MET A 171 -6.14 -16.77 -12.29
N GLY A 172 -6.80 -17.33 -13.30
CA GLY A 172 -7.42 -18.64 -13.23
C GLY A 172 -8.88 -18.64 -12.77
N GLY A 173 -9.55 -17.48 -12.86
CA GLY A 173 -10.97 -17.33 -12.56
C GLY A 173 -11.28 -16.66 -11.22
N ASP A 174 -12.57 -16.57 -10.90
CA ASP A 174 -13.08 -15.80 -9.76
C ASP A 174 -12.54 -16.25 -8.42
N LEU A 175 -12.47 -17.57 -8.20
CA LEU A 175 -12.00 -18.11 -6.92
C LEU A 175 -10.54 -17.71 -6.66
N MET A 176 -9.67 -17.92 -7.63
CA MET A 176 -8.24 -17.58 -7.51
C MET A 176 -8.05 -16.09 -7.37
N ALA A 177 -8.76 -15.26 -8.14
CA ALA A 177 -8.69 -13.81 -8.03
C ALA A 177 -9.09 -13.31 -6.63
N ARG A 178 -10.15 -13.88 -6.03
CA ARG A 178 -10.58 -13.57 -4.64
C ARG A 178 -9.53 -14.02 -3.61
N GLN A 179 -8.97 -15.21 -3.77
CA GLN A 179 -7.92 -15.70 -2.87
C GLN A 179 -6.67 -14.83 -2.91
N ILE A 180 -6.22 -14.43 -4.11
CA ILE A 180 -5.08 -13.53 -4.28
C ILE A 180 -5.37 -12.17 -3.65
N HIS A 181 -6.54 -11.59 -3.90
CA HIS A 181 -6.95 -10.31 -3.33
C HIS A 181 -6.99 -10.36 -1.79
N HIS A 182 -7.53 -11.43 -1.21
CA HIS A 182 -7.55 -11.66 0.24
C HIS A 182 -6.15 -11.89 0.83
N PHE A 183 -5.29 -12.65 0.15
CA PHE A 183 -3.92 -12.86 0.59
C PHE A 183 -3.13 -11.54 0.65
N LEU A 184 -3.29 -10.69 -0.36
CA LEU A 184 -2.69 -9.36 -0.36
C LEU A 184 -3.23 -8.46 0.77
N MET A 185 -4.50 -8.59 1.15
CA MET A 185 -5.05 -7.89 2.31
C MET A 185 -4.32 -8.27 3.60
N TRP A 186 -4.05 -9.58 3.82
CA TRP A 186 -3.29 -10.03 4.98
C TRP A 186 -1.88 -9.45 5.02
N PHE A 187 -1.25 -9.29 3.85
CA PHE A 187 0.03 -8.58 3.76
C PHE A 187 -0.07 -7.17 4.35
N PHE A 188 -1.13 -6.41 4.04
CA PHE A 188 -1.30 -5.05 4.56
C PHE A 188 -1.67 -4.99 6.04
N ILE A 189 -2.26 -6.04 6.60
CA ILE A 189 -2.55 -6.12 8.04
C ILE A 189 -1.28 -6.42 8.85
N LEU A 190 -0.38 -7.22 8.30
CA LEU A 190 0.85 -7.64 8.97
C LEU A 190 2.00 -6.64 8.79
N PHE A 191 1.94 -5.79 7.76
CA PHE A 191 2.93 -4.76 7.45
C PHE A 191 2.69 -3.48 8.23
#